data_50c9b7c53541c87b9d31e66ad3d0dd61
#
_entry.id   50c9b7c53541c87b9d31e66ad3d0dd61
#
_cell.length_a   1.000
_cell.length_b   1.000
_cell.length_c   1.000
_cell.angle_alpha   90.00
_cell.angle_beta   90.00
_cell.angle_gamma   90.00
#
_symmetry.space_group_name_H-M   'P 1'
#
loop_
_entity.id
_entity.type
_entity.pdbx_description
1 polymer ?
#
loop_
_entity_poly.entity_id
_entity_poly.type
_entity_poly.pdbx_seq_one_letter_code
_entity_poly.pdbx_strand_id
1 'polypeptide(L)'
;MISIDEYLKKVDEVIANGKYKDTWESLSQYRIPDWYKNNRFGLFVHWGCYSVPAVESEWFPRQMYQKDTKSWEWRIKNLGENGDYRQIVERFHPDKFNADEWADIFYKSGAKHIMPVSEHHDGIKMYKSELNRWNTVELTGHDYQKELHEAFDKKGLKFFCSSHRAEHLWFLNGAVENVPGSEAHGETYRDLYGPCMSFDYSKSRPGHEDGIEAPEYWLKDWLASSCEMVENNRPWGIYFDWWIYQSEFKPYIRKFLAYFYNRCDDWGYTPVVFYKNGCMMQGCAVFDVERGQINSIAKDVWQCDTAIAKNSWGYTENNEFKSPYACAVNLIDVVSKNGCFMLNVGPKADGTICDEEKNVLLKLGEWLNVNGEAIYSSEPFTVFGEGKKQQNKAFNDNLEYSDRDYRFTYKPETIYAFPMSVKERT
;
A
#
# COMPACT_ATOMS: atom_id res chain seq x y z
N MET A 1 -21.41 11.25 13.74
CA MET A 1 -21.00 10.05 12.97
C MET A 1 -22.24 9.43 12.34
N ILE A 2 -22.18 9.04 11.09
CA ILE A 2 -23.22 8.27 10.39
C ILE A 2 -23.10 6.79 10.78
N SER A 3 -24.20 6.03 10.79
CA SER A 3 -24.11 4.59 11.05
C SER A 3 -23.59 3.81 9.82
N ILE A 4 -22.94 2.68 10.07
CA ILE A 4 -22.45 1.78 9.00
C ILE A 4 -23.61 1.36 8.08
N ASP A 5 -24.74 0.93 8.64
CA ASP A 5 -25.89 0.47 7.85
C ASP A 5 -26.52 1.60 7.00
N GLU A 6 -26.50 2.83 7.50
CA GLU A 6 -26.96 4.00 6.72
C GLU A 6 -26.00 4.31 5.58
N TYR A 7 -24.69 4.21 5.82
CA TYR A 7 -23.68 4.39 4.78
C TYR A 7 -23.80 3.33 3.67
N LEU A 8 -23.98 2.07 4.06
CA LEU A 8 -24.10 0.96 3.11
C LEU A 8 -25.36 1.05 2.24
N LYS A 9 -26.45 1.67 2.67
CA LYS A 9 -27.60 1.94 1.80
C LYS A 9 -27.21 2.82 0.60
N LYS A 10 -26.37 3.85 0.82
CA LYS A 10 -25.84 4.69 -0.27
C LYS A 10 -24.96 3.87 -1.23
N VAL A 11 -24.16 2.96 -0.68
CA VAL A 11 -23.33 2.04 -1.49
C VAL A 11 -24.21 1.16 -2.38
N ASP A 12 -25.25 0.55 -1.80
CA ASP A 12 -26.17 -0.32 -2.54
C ASP A 12 -26.94 0.47 -3.62
N GLU A 13 -27.32 1.73 -3.38
CA GLU A 13 -27.96 2.61 -4.36
C GLU A 13 -27.03 2.88 -5.57
N VAL A 14 -25.76 3.18 -5.34
CA VAL A 14 -24.76 3.38 -6.40
C VAL A 14 -24.61 2.10 -7.24
N ILE A 15 -24.52 0.93 -6.60
CA ILE A 15 -24.40 -0.36 -7.30
C ILE A 15 -25.68 -0.66 -8.10
N ALA A 16 -26.86 -0.40 -7.52
CA ALA A 16 -28.15 -0.65 -8.18
C ALA A 16 -28.31 0.18 -9.46
N ASN A 17 -27.88 1.45 -9.45
CA ASN A 17 -28.04 2.39 -10.55
C ASN A 17 -26.86 2.38 -11.53
N GLY A 18 -25.67 1.92 -11.13
CA GLY A 18 -24.45 1.96 -11.91
C GLY A 18 -24.35 0.88 -12.98
N LYS A 19 -23.34 0.99 -13.81
CA LYS A 19 -23.00 0.06 -14.90
C LYS A 19 -22.53 -1.30 -14.37
N TYR A 20 -21.66 -1.28 -13.34
CA TYR A 20 -21.10 -2.49 -12.74
C TYR A 20 -21.99 -2.98 -11.61
N LYS A 21 -22.25 -4.30 -11.58
CA LYS A 21 -22.97 -4.99 -10.50
C LYS A 21 -21.99 -5.84 -9.68
N ASP A 22 -22.38 -6.20 -8.48
CA ASP A 22 -21.59 -6.98 -7.52
C ASP A 22 -21.51 -8.50 -7.85
N THR A 23 -21.38 -8.79 -9.13
CA THR A 23 -21.19 -10.14 -9.65
C THR A 23 -19.90 -10.22 -10.48
N TRP A 24 -19.23 -11.38 -10.42
CA TRP A 24 -18.01 -11.56 -11.22
C TRP A 24 -18.25 -11.44 -12.73
N GLU A 25 -19.44 -11.82 -13.18
CA GLU A 25 -19.83 -11.64 -14.59
C GLU A 25 -19.81 -10.17 -15.00
N SER A 26 -20.45 -9.31 -14.22
CA SER A 26 -20.43 -7.85 -14.48
C SER A 26 -19.04 -7.26 -14.35
N LEU A 27 -18.31 -7.61 -13.29
CA LEU A 27 -16.98 -7.10 -13.01
C LEU A 27 -15.94 -7.54 -14.03
N SER A 28 -16.14 -8.70 -14.71
CA SER A 28 -15.26 -9.17 -15.80
C SER A 28 -15.29 -8.29 -17.05
N GLN A 29 -16.20 -7.33 -17.12
CA GLN A 29 -16.24 -6.32 -18.20
C GLN A 29 -15.22 -5.19 -17.98
N TYR A 30 -14.70 -5.04 -16.75
CA TYR A 30 -13.63 -4.08 -16.47
C TYR A 30 -12.37 -4.39 -17.28
N ARG A 31 -11.63 -3.36 -17.64
CA ARG A 31 -10.33 -3.49 -18.30
C ARG A 31 -9.32 -2.58 -17.62
N ILE A 32 -8.15 -3.13 -17.32
CA ILE A 32 -7.04 -2.35 -16.78
C ILE A 32 -6.71 -1.23 -17.78
N PRO A 33 -6.77 0.04 -17.35
CA PRO A 33 -6.62 1.17 -18.26
C PRO A 33 -5.19 1.31 -18.79
N ASP A 34 -5.06 1.78 -20.04
CA ASP A 34 -3.77 1.95 -20.68
C ASP A 34 -2.89 2.99 -19.99
N TRP A 35 -3.49 4.03 -19.37
CA TRP A 35 -2.71 4.99 -18.62
C TRP A 35 -1.89 4.32 -17.50
N TYR A 36 -2.41 3.28 -16.82
CA TYR A 36 -1.68 2.56 -15.78
C TYR A 36 -0.57 1.69 -16.37
N LYS A 37 -0.88 0.92 -17.44
CA LYS A 37 0.10 0.10 -18.15
C LYS A 37 1.26 0.95 -18.68
N ASN A 38 0.98 2.15 -19.14
CA ASN A 38 1.97 3.06 -19.73
C ASN A 38 2.81 3.78 -18.67
N ASN A 39 2.28 3.97 -17.48
CA ASN A 39 2.98 4.68 -16.39
C ASN A 39 4.14 3.87 -15.78
N ARG A 40 4.05 2.57 -15.70
CA ARG A 40 5.09 1.62 -15.25
C ARG A 40 5.72 1.87 -13.87
N PHE A 41 5.76 3.11 -13.36
CA PHE A 41 6.43 3.46 -12.11
C PHE A 41 5.58 4.41 -11.25
N GLY A 42 5.42 4.05 -9.98
CA GLY A 42 4.77 4.84 -8.94
C GLY A 42 5.50 4.74 -7.60
N LEU A 43 5.05 5.53 -6.63
CA LEU A 43 5.55 5.49 -5.26
C LEU A 43 4.45 5.09 -4.28
N PHE A 44 4.83 4.27 -3.31
CA PHE A 44 4.06 4.01 -2.10
C PHE A 44 4.61 4.88 -0.96
N VAL A 45 3.78 5.28 -0.02
CA VAL A 45 4.23 6.08 1.14
C VAL A 45 3.64 5.49 2.41
N HIS A 46 4.48 4.83 3.23
CA HIS A 46 4.10 4.33 4.54
C HIS A 46 4.42 5.38 5.61
N TRP A 47 3.41 6.14 5.99
CA TRP A 47 3.51 7.20 6.98
C TRP A 47 2.25 7.30 7.83
N GLY A 48 2.41 7.40 9.14
CA GLY A 48 1.32 7.46 10.11
C GLY A 48 1.82 7.49 11.54
N CYS A 49 0.93 7.28 12.51
CA CYS A 49 1.28 7.30 13.93
C CYS A 49 2.36 6.28 14.31
N TYR A 50 2.46 5.16 13.61
CA TYR A 50 3.51 4.15 13.78
C TYR A 50 4.94 4.67 13.49
N SER A 51 5.08 5.81 12.82
CA SER A 51 6.39 6.45 12.59
C SER A 51 6.93 7.18 13.82
N VAL A 52 6.10 7.42 14.86
CA VAL A 52 6.49 8.18 16.06
C VAL A 52 7.58 7.47 16.85
N PRO A 53 7.51 6.17 17.16
CA PRO A 53 8.55 5.47 17.89
C PRO A 53 9.81 5.24 17.08
N ALA A 54 9.69 5.13 15.75
CA ALA A 54 10.78 4.84 14.82
C ALA A 54 11.59 3.57 15.18
N VAL A 55 10.91 2.51 15.65
CA VAL A 55 11.49 1.25 16.14
C VAL A 55 10.90 0.05 15.42
N GLU A 56 11.75 -0.90 15.07
CA GLU A 56 11.45 -2.16 14.36
C GLU A 56 10.82 -1.97 12.98
N SER A 57 9.54 -1.58 12.92
CA SER A 57 8.82 -1.39 11.64
C SER A 57 7.51 -0.63 11.84
N GLU A 58 6.76 -0.47 10.74
CA GLU A 58 5.37 0.01 10.72
C GLU A 58 4.40 -0.90 11.51
N TRP A 59 4.85 -2.09 11.90
CA TRP A 59 4.11 -3.01 12.77
C TRP A 59 4.30 -2.69 14.27
N PHE A 60 4.98 -1.59 14.60
CA PHE A 60 5.16 -1.15 15.98
C PHE A 60 3.87 -1.21 16.82
N PRO A 61 2.68 -0.78 16.32
CA PRO A 61 1.46 -0.80 17.14
C PRO A 61 1.07 -2.20 17.62
N ARG A 62 1.39 -3.24 16.83
CA ARG A 62 1.24 -4.64 17.24
C ARG A 62 2.38 -5.12 18.11
N GLN A 63 3.62 -4.85 17.68
CA GLN A 63 4.83 -5.36 18.32
C GLN A 63 5.03 -4.78 19.73
N MET A 64 4.56 -3.56 19.99
CA MET A 64 4.62 -2.97 21.33
C MET A 64 3.84 -3.77 22.40
N TYR A 65 2.95 -4.66 21.99
CA TYR A 65 2.18 -5.55 22.83
C TYR A 65 2.67 -7.02 22.79
N GLN A 66 3.74 -7.30 22.06
CA GLN A 66 4.35 -8.62 21.97
C GLN A 66 5.63 -8.68 22.80
N LYS A 67 5.65 -9.55 23.83
CA LYS A 67 6.83 -9.75 24.66
C LYS A 67 8.04 -10.15 23.82
N ASP A 68 9.22 -9.79 24.29
CA ASP A 68 10.51 -10.11 23.65
C ASP A 68 10.78 -9.42 22.32
N THR A 69 10.04 -8.33 21.98
CA THR A 69 10.32 -7.44 20.86
C THR A 69 10.98 -6.14 21.32
N LYS A 70 11.73 -5.48 20.43
CA LYS A 70 12.30 -4.15 20.71
C LYS A 70 11.20 -3.11 20.95
N SER A 71 10.06 -3.25 20.28
CA SER A 71 8.89 -2.40 20.45
C SER A 71 8.26 -2.54 21.84
N TRP A 72 8.22 -3.77 22.38
CA TRP A 72 7.81 -4.01 23.77
C TRP A 72 8.76 -3.34 24.77
N GLU A 73 10.07 -3.52 24.61
CA GLU A 73 11.07 -2.87 25.45
C GLU A 73 10.97 -1.34 25.38
N TRP A 74 10.80 -0.81 24.16
CA TRP A 74 10.60 0.62 23.95
C TRP A 74 9.35 1.14 24.67
N ARG A 75 8.24 0.40 24.59
CA ARG A 75 6.98 0.73 25.27
C ARG A 75 7.19 0.83 26.78
N ILE A 76 7.75 -0.22 27.40
CA ILE A 76 8.01 -0.24 28.86
C ILE A 76 8.88 0.95 29.27
N LYS A 77 9.94 1.22 28.53
CA LYS A 77 10.89 2.30 28.82
C LYS A 77 10.26 3.70 28.70
N ASN A 78 9.41 3.92 27.69
CA ASN A 78 8.96 5.28 27.30
C ASN A 78 7.52 5.59 27.75
N LEU A 79 6.69 4.56 27.98
CA LEU A 79 5.29 4.70 28.35
C LEU A 79 4.95 4.01 29.67
N GLY A 80 5.84 3.14 30.21
CA GLY A 80 5.62 2.34 31.40
C GLY A 80 4.91 1.01 31.13
N GLU A 81 4.68 0.24 32.19
CA GLU A 81 4.09 -1.11 32.10
C GLU A 81 2.68 -1.13 31.51
N ASN A 82 1.89 -0.09 31.75
CA ASN A 82 0.53 0.07 31.21
C ASN A 82 0.49 1.05 30.02
N GLY A 83 1.63 1.27 29.36
CA GLY A 83 1.71 2.17 28.23
C GLY A 83 0.90 1.64 27.03
N ASP A 84 0.14 2.51 26.39
CA ASP A 84 -0.81 2.18 25.35
C ASP A 84 -0.58 2.93 24.03
N TYR A 85 -1.10 2.37 22.93
CA TYR A 85 -0.95 2.93 21.60
C TYR A 85 -1.58 4.31 21.46
N ARG A 86 -2.67 4.62 22.19
CA ARG A 86 -3.26 5.97 22.22
C ARG A 86 -2.22 7.04 22.53
N GLN A 87 -1.28 6.78 23.44
CA GLN A 87 -0.22 7.74 23.79
C GLN A 87 0.76 7.98 22.63
N ILE A 88 0.90 7.02 21.72
CA ILE A 88 1.65 7.19 20.46
C ILE A 88 0.86 8.04 19.49
N VAL A 89 -0.44 7.75 19.31
CA VAL A 89 -1.34 8.51 18.45
C VAL A 89 -1.35 9.99 18.86
N GLU A 90 -1.43 10.28 20.16
CA GLU A 90 -1.39 11.65 20.68
C GLU A 90 -0.05 12.37 20.50
N ARG A 91 1.04 11.64 20.20
CA ARG A 91 2.36 12.23 19.90
C ARG A 91 2.61 12.44 18.40
N PHE A 92 1.65 12.08 17.56
CA PHE A 92 1.77 12.30 16.13
C PHE A 92 1.48 13.75 15.78
N HIS A 93 2.54 14.55 15.70
CA HIS A 93 2.50 15.98 15.35
C HIS A 93 3.50 16.25 14.23
N PRO A 94 3.11 16.14 12.96
CA PRO A 94 4.02 16.32 11.83
C PRO A 94 4.19 17.80 11.47
N ASP A 95 4.82 18.55 12.37
CA ASP A 95 4.98 20.02 12.28
C ASP A 95 5.83 20.49 11.08
N LYS A 96 6.55 19.56 10.44
CA LYS A 96 7.38 19.86 9.25
C LYS A 96 6.79 19.27 7.97
N PHE A 97 5.57 18.72 8.04
CA PHE A 97 4.92 18.20 6.84
C PHE A 97 4.69 19.32 5.81
N ASN A 98 5.06 19.03 4.57
CA ASN A 98 4.85 19.94 3.45
C ASN A 98 4.48 19.12 2.20
N ALA A 99 3.21 19.16 1.83
CA ALA A 99 2.69 18.38 0.70
C ALA A 99 3.30 18.81 -0.65
N ASP A 100 3.57 20.10 -0.85
CA ASP A 100 4.20 20.60 -2.09
C ASP A 100 5.68 20.16 -2.18
N GLU A 101 6.42 20.08 -1.06
CA GLU A 101 7.79 19.53 -1.03
C GLU A 101 7.78 18.03 -1.41
N TRP A 102 6.86 17.24 -0.84
CA TRP A 102 6.73 15.83 -1.20
C TRP A 102 6.39 15.69 -2.69
N ALA A 103 5.43 16.46 -3.19
CA ALA A 103 5.06 16.44 -4.60
C ALA A 103 6.23 16.76 -5.52
N ASP A 104 7.09 17.71 -5.15
CA ASP A 104 8.30 18.07 -5.90
C ASP A 104 9.31 16.91 -5.95
N ILE A 105 9.59 16.29 -4.80
CA ILE A 105 10.53 15.15 -4.72
C ILE A 105 10.00 13.98 -5.54
N PHE A 106 8.71 13.64 -5.39
CA PHE A 106 8.09 12.51 -6.07
C PHE A 106 7.96 12.72 -7.58
N TYR A 107 7.64 13.93 -8.02
CA TYR A 107 7.67 14.29 -9.43
C TYR A 107 9.07 14.14 -10.03
N LYS A 108 10.09 14.64 -9.33
CA LYS A 108 11.51 14.56 -9.75
C LYS A 108 12.02 13.12 -9.76
N SER A 109 11.45 12.20 -8.99
CA SER A 109 11.81 10.77 -9.05
C SER A 109 11.41 10.09 -10.35
N GLY A 110 10.53 10.72 -11.16
CA GLY A 110 9.96 10.15 -12.38
C GLY A 110 8.68 9.35 -12.15
N ALA A 111 8.20 9.19 -10.93
CA ALA A 111 6.94 8.52 -10.64
C ALA A 111 5.76 9.19 -11.34
N LYS A 112 4.72 8.40 -11.68
CA LYS A 112 3.51 8.86 -12.38
C LYS A 112 2.26 8.80 -11.50
N HIS A 113 2.31 8.04 -10.43
CA HIS A 113 1.25 7.90 -9.45
C HIS A 113 1.85 7.68 -8.06
N ILE A 114 1.16 8.18 -7.05
CA ILE A 114 1.61 8.14 -5.66
C ILE A 114 0.49 7.57 -4.81
N MET A 115 0.81 6.65 -3.93
CA MET A 115 -0.11 5.91 -3.07
C MET A 115 0.27 6.09 -1.59
N PRO A 116 -0.16 7.18 -0.93
CA PRO A 116 -0.02 7.26 0.52
C PRO A 116 -0.94 6.25 1.21
N VAL A 117 -0.49 5.70 2.34
CA VAL A 117 -1.35 4.91 3.21
C VAL A 117 -2.47 5.79 3.73
N SER A 118 -3.72 5.41 3.44
CA SER A 118 -4.91 6.14 3.89
C SER A 118 -5.42 5.64 5.24
N GLU A 119 -5.24 4.35 5.52
CA GLU A 119 -5.47 3.72 6.82
C GLU A 119 -4.60 2.48 6.91
N HIS A 120 -3.70 2.42 7.91
CA HIS A 120 -2.88 1.25 8.20
C HIS A 120 -3.59 0.27 9.15
N HIS A 121 -2.92 -0.80 9.55
CA HIS A 121 -3.46 -1.80 10.48
C HIS A 121 -3.85 -1.23 11.85
N ASP A 122 -3.31 -0.07 12.24
CA ASP A 122 -3.61 0.62 13.49
C ASP A 122 -4.99 1.31 13.52
N GLY A 123 -5.66 1.37 12.37
CA GLY A 123 -7.01 1.92 12.24
C GLY A 123 -7.10 3.45 12.23
N ILE A 124 -5.95 4.15 12.20
CA ILE A 124 -5.93 5.62 12.12
C ILE A 124 -6.11 6.03 10.65
N LYS A 125 -7.17 6.81 10.39
CA LYS A 125 -7.44 7.34 9.05
C LYS A 125 -6.68 8.64 8.82
N MET A 126 -5.93 8.71 7.74
CA MET A 126 -5.13 9.87 7.35
C MET A 126 -5.96 10.95 6.62
N TYR A 127 -7.29 10.84 6.64
CA TYR A 127 -8.27 11.72 6.01
C TYR A 127 -9.47 11.93 6.94
N LYS A 128 -10.28 12.96 6.69
CA LYS A 128 -11.52 13.22 7.43
C LYS A 128 -12.48 12.05 7.30
N SER A 129 -12.96 11.51 8.42
CA SER A 129 -13.91 10.42 8.45
C SER A 129 -15.18 10.80 9.22
N GLU A 130 -16.34 10.39 8.69
CA GLU A 130 -17.63 10.45 9.37
C GLU A 130 -17.96 9.14 10.09
N LEU A 131 -17.23 8.06 9.78
CA LEU A 131 -17.41 6.72 10.35
C LEU A 131 -16.52 6.46 11.57
N ASN A 132 -15.38 7.13 11.69
CA ASN A 132 -14.42 6.93 12.76
C ASN A 132 -13.81 8.25 13.24
N ARG A 133 -13.86 8.51 14.56
CA ARG A 133 -13.24 9.69 15.18
C ARG A 133 -11.70 9.63 15.22
N TRP A 134 -11.10 8.45 15.06
CA TRP A 134 -9.65 8.28 15.02
C TRP A 134 -9.15 8.57 13.61
N ASN A 135 -9.11 9.85 13.28
CA ASN A 135 -8.65 10.38 12.01
C ASN A 135 -7.81 11.64 12.23
N THR A 136 -6.94 11.94 11.27
CA THR A 136 -5.96 13.02 11.43
C THR A 136 -6.57 14.40 11.52
N VAL A 137 -7.77 14.64 10.97
CA VAL A 137 -8.45 15.93 11.11
C VAL A 137 -8.84 16.18 12.58
N GLU A 138 -9.37 15.17 13.27
CA GLU A 138 -9.70 15.27 14.68
C GLU A 138 -8.46 15.32 15.59
N LEU A 139 -7.38 14.63 15.19
CA LEU A 139 -6.14 14.51 15.98
C LEU A 139 -5.20 15.72 15.80
N THR A 140 -5.07 16.23 14.59
CA THR A 140 -4.04 17.23 14.23
C THR A 140 -4.60 18.48 13.55
N GLY A 141 -5.87 18.46 13.15
CA GLY A 141 -6.50 19.52 12.35
C GLY A 141 -6.21 19.44 10.84
N HIS A 142 -5.49 18.40 10.37
CA HIS A 142 -5.07 18.24 8.97
C HIS A 142 -5.69 17.03 8.30
N ASP A 143 -6.15 17.20 7.07
CA ASP A 143 -6.52 16.13 6.14
C ASP A 143 -5.34 15.88 5.21
N TYR A 144 -4.41 15.01 5.64
CA TYR A 144 -3.18 14.76 4.90
C TYR A 144 -3.42 14.14 3.52
N GLN A 145 -4.45 13.31 3.37
CA GLN A 145 -4.77 12.71 2.08
C GLN A 145 -5.23 13.79 1.09
N LYS A 146 -6.09 14.69 1.52
CA LYS A 146 -6.56 15.80 0.70
C LYS A 146 -5.43 16.76 0.34
N GLU A 147 -4.59 17.15 1.32
CA GLU A 147 -3.46 18.06 1.08
C GLU A 147 -2.45 17.46 0.09
N LEU A 148 -2.15 16.15 0.21
CA LEU A 148 -1.29 15.43 -0.73
C LEU A 148 -1.94 15.33 -2.12
N HIS A 149 -3.23 15.00 -2.20
CA HIS A 149 -3.94 14.91 -3.48
C HIS A 149 -3.88 16.23 -4.24
N GLU A 150 -4.18 17.35 -3.58
CA GLU A 150 -4.12 18.69 -4.16
C GLU A 150 -2.69 19.05 -4.65
N ALA A 151 -1.65 18.66 -3.90
CA ALA A 151 -0.26 18.89 -4.27
C ALA A 151 0.17 18.01 -5.46
N PHE A 152 -0.27 16.76 -5.49
CA PHE A 152 0.03 15.83 -6.60
C PHE A 152 -0.66 16.23 -7.89
N ASP A 153 -1.91 16.68 -7.82
CA ASP A 153 -2.66 17.16 -8.98
C ASP A 153 -1.97 18.35 -9.65
N LYS A 154 -1.42 19.29 -8.88
CA LYS A 154 -0.62 20.43 -9.42
C LYS A 154 0.59 19.95 -10.24
N LYS A 155 1.10 18.75 -9.98
CA LYS A 155 2.24 18.12 -10.68
C LYS A 155 1.83 17.14 -11.76
N GLY A 156 0.52 16.88 -11.94
CA GLY A 156 0.01 15.86 -12.85
C GLY A 156 0.29 14.43 -12.40
N LEU A 157 0.56 14.21 -11.11
CA LEU A 157 0.71 12.90 -10.50
C LEU A 157 -0.66 12.35 -10.11
N LYS A 158 -0.94 11.09 -10.44
CA LYS A 158 -2.21 10.47 -10.06
C LYS A 158 -2.18 10.05 -8.59
N PHE A 159 -3.21 10.45 -7.85
CA PHE A 159 -3.35 10.13 -6.44
C PHE A 159 -4.04 8.77 -6.26
N PHE A 160 -3.45 7.91 -5.42
CA PHE A 160 -3.97 6.61 -5.02
C PHE A 160 -4.18 6.54 -3.52
N CYS A 161 -4.94 5.55 -3.06
CA CYS A 161 -5.14 5.25 -1.65
C CYS A 161 -4.74 3.81 -1.33
N SER A 162 -4.38 3.52 -0.08
CA SER A 162 -4.26 2.15 0.40
C SER A 162 -4.98 1.95 1.73
N SER A 163 -5.58 0.77 1.90
CA SER A 163 -6.27 0.38 3.11
C SER A 163 -5.76 -0.97 3.61
N HIS A 164 -5.39 -0.99 4.89
CA HIS A 164 -4.96 -2.17 5.64
C HIS A 164 -5.94 -2.45 6.80
N ARG A 165 -7.18 -1.91 6.69
CA ARG A 165 -8.19 -1.99 7.75
C ARG A 165 -8.61 -3.41 8.08
N ALA A 166 -8.57 -4.33 7.15
CA ALA A 166 -9.03 -5.69 7.37
C ALA A 166 -8.36 -6.33 8.59
N GLU A 167 -7.05 -6.13 8.72
CA GLU A 167 -6.21 -6.66 9.78
C GLU A 167 -6.43 -5.98 11.14
N HIS A 168 -6.99 -4.79 11.17
CA HIS A 168 -7.31 -4.09 12.42
C HIS A 168 -8.27 -4.89 13.32
N LEU A 169 -8.98 -5.86 12.77
CA LEU A 169 -9.81 -6.83 13.52
C LEU A 169 -9.03 -7.52 14.65
N TRP A 170 -7.77 -7.82 14.44
CA TRP A 170 -6.91 -8.58 15.35
C TRP A 170 -5.56 -7.90 15.66
N PHE A 171 -5.20 -6.85 14.93
CA PHE A 171 -3.85 -6.30 14.94
C PHE A 171 -3.37 -5.90 16.33
N LEU A 172 -4.25 -5.38 17.16
CA LEU A 172 -3.95 -4.91 18.53
C LEU A 172 -4.35 -5.92 19.63
N ASN A 173 -4.58 -7.21 19.29
CA ASN A 173 -5.04 -8.22 20.26
C ASN A 173 -4.08 -8.38 21.45
N GLY A 174 -2.76 -8.21 21.23
CA GLY A 174 -1.77 -8.26 22.31
C GLY A 174 -1.98 -7.21 23.41
N ALA A 175 -2.69 -6.11 23.14
CA ALA A 175 -3.07 -5.14 24.16
C ALA A 175 -3.98 -5.77 25.23
N VAL A 176 -4.91 -6.62 24.80
CA VAL A 176 -5.81 -7.37 25.70
C VAL A 176 -5.10 -8.59 26.30
N GLU A 177 -4.31 -9.33 25.50
CA GLU A 177 -3.71 -10.59 25.90
C GLU A 177 -2.52 -10.42 26.85
N ASN A 178 -1.71 -9.37 26.67
CA ASN A 178 -0.41 -9.22 27.31
C ASN A 178 -0.28 -8.04 28.27
N VAL A 179 -1.22 -7.09 28.26
CA VAL A 179 -1.16 -5.86 29.08
C VAL A 179 -2.44 -5.71 29.91
N PRO A 180 -2.50 -6.26 31.12
CA PRO A 180 -3.73 -6.24 31.96
C PRO A 180 -4.28 -4.85 32.27
N GLY A 181 -3.43 -3.82 32.27
CA GLY A 181 -3.81 -2.42 32.49
C GLY A 181 -4.08 -1.63 31.22
N SER A 182 -4.10 -2.27 30.04
CA SER A 182 -4.36 -1.59 28.77
C SER A 182 -5.76 -0.99 28.69
N GLU A 183 -5.86 0.17 28.08
CA GLU A 183 -7.12 0.84 27.75
C GLU A 183 -8.00 0.03 26.79
N ALA A 184 -7.41 -0.94 26.06
CA ALA A 184 -8.14 -1.86 25.18
C ALA A 184 -9.16 -2.75 25.92
N HIS A 185 -9.05 -2.91 27.23
CA HIS A 185 -10.03 -3.61 28.07
C HIS A 185 -11.29 -2.76 28.34
N GLY A 186 -11.20 -1.43 28.17
CA GLY A 186 -12.29 -0.49 28.47
C GLY A 186 -13.14 -0.17 27.24
N GLU A 187 -14.33 0.38 27.49
CA GLU A 187 -15.24 0.81 26.42
C GLU A 187 -14.87 2.18 25.82
N THR A 188 -14.11 3.02 26.55
CA THR A 188 -13.86 4.43 26.16
C THR A 188 -13.08 4.57 24.87
N TYR A 189 -12.12 3.66 24.61
CA TYR A 189 -11.22 3.68 23.47
C TYR A 189 -11.35 2.44 22.59
N ARG A 190 -12.43 1.68 22.74
CA ARG A 190 -12.65 0.46 21.98
C ARG A 190 -12.61 0.65 20.48
N ASP A 191 -13.05 1.80 20.02
CA ASP A 191 -13.02 2.21 18.62
C ASP A 191 -11.62 2.52 18.07
N LEU A 192 -10.63 2.76 18.96
CA LEU A 192 -9.22 2.85 18.57
C LEU A 192 -8.58 1.47 18.44
N TYR A 193 -8.84 0.58 19.42
CA TYR A 193 -8.18 -0.72 19.47
C TYR A 193 -8.83 -1.77 18.57
N GLY A 194 -10.04 -1.48 18.07
CA GLY A 194 -10.81 -2.44 17.30
C GLY A 194 -11.26 -3.65 18.14
N PRO A 195 -11.69 -4.72 17.50
CA PRO A 195 -12.19 -5.91 18.19
C PRO A 195 -11.13 -6.72 18.95
N CYS A 196 -9.85 -6.55 18.65
CA CYS A 196 -8.73 -7.27 19.27
C CYS A 196 -8.94 -8.79 19.27
N MET A 197 -9.43 -9.36 18.16
CA MET A 197 -9.70 -10.81 18.10
C MET A 197 -8.40 -11.60 18.23
N SER A 198 -8.42 -12.60 19.13
CA SER A 198 -7.30 -13.50 19.34
C SER A 198 -7.21 -14.57 18.27
N PHE A 199 -6.01 -14.99 17.91
CA PHE A 199 -5.77 -16.13 17.05
C PHE A 199 -6.19 -17.44 17.71
N ASP A 200 -6.84 -18.31 16.97
CA ASP A 200 -7.24 -19.65 17.43
C ASP A 200 -6.75 -20.71 16.44
N TYR A 201 -5.49 -21.05 16.52
CA TYR A 201 -4.86 -22.04 15.63
C TYR A 201 -5.51 -23.42 15.67
N SER A 202 -6.33 -23.73 16.69
CA SER A 202 -7.11 -24.97 16.73
C SER A 202 -8.22 -25.00 15.66
N LYS A 203 -8.61 -23.82 15.15
CA LYS A 203 -9.58 -23.61 14.06
C LYS A 203 -8.91 -23.31 12.72
N SER A 204 -7.59 -23.43 12.64
CA SER A 204 -6.85 -23.21 11.40
C SER A 204 -7.35 -24.13 10.28
N ARG A 205 -7.58 -23.54 9.11
CA ARG A 205 -8.00 -24.24 7.89
C ARG A 205 -7.51 -23.45 6.67
N PRO A 206 -7.44 -24.05 5.48
CA PRO A 206 -7.06 -23.33 4.27
C PRO A 206 -7.87 -22.06 4.08
N GLY A 207 -7.18 -20.93 3.95
CA GLY A 207 -7.77 -19.60 3.85
C GLY A 207 -8.14 -18.92 5.18
N HIS A 208 -7.85 -19.58 6.33
CA HIS A 208 -8.01 -19.05 7.68
C HIS A 208 -6.92 -19.68 8.57
N GLU A 209 -5.67 -19.47 8.19
CA GLU A 209 -4.50 -20.07 8.84
C GLU A 209 -4.31 -19.59 10.29
N ASP A 210 -4.80 -18.39 10.61
CA ASP A 210 -4.83 -17.81 11.95
C ASP A 210 -6.03 -18.26 12.80
N GLY A 211 -6.97 -19.00 12.21
CA GLY A 211 -8.19 -19.49 12.86
C GLY A 211 -9.23 -18.41 13.16
N ILE A 212 -9.06 -17.20 12.59
CA ILE A 212 -10.04 -16.10 12.68
C ILE A 212 -10.95 -16.14 11.46
N GLU A 213 -12.24 -15.96 11.69
CA GLU A 213 -13.24 -15.68 10.66
C GLU A 213 -13.83 -14.30 10.92
N ALA A 214 -13.76 -13.42 9.91
CA ALA A 214 -14.23 -12.04 10.06
C ALA A 214 -15.77 -12.02 10.23
N PRO A 215 -16.28 -11.49 11.35
CA PRO A 215 -17.72 -11.43 11.59
C PRO A 215 -18.38 -10.43 10.66
N GLU A 216 -19.69 -10.63 10.40
CA GLU A 216 -20.44 -9.79 9.44
C GLU A 216 -20.37 -8.29 9.74
N TYR A 217 -20.41 -7.89 11.02
CA TYR A 217 -20.33 -6.48 11.39
C TYR A 217 -18.97 -5.87 10.97
N TRP A 218 -17.88 -6.65 11.01
CA TRP A 218 -16.56 -6.21 10.58
C TRP A 218 -16.45 -6.10 9.06
N LEU A 219 -17.03 -7.05 8.34
CA LEU A 219 -17.10 -7.02 6.87
C LEU A 219 -17.89 -5.81 6.37
N LYS A 220 -19.00 -5.46 7.05
CA LYS A 220 -19.77 -4.25 6.77
C LYS A 220 -18.97 -2.97 7.07
N ASP A 221 -18.27 -2.94 8.19
CA ASP A 221 -17.40 -1.82 8.59
C ASP A 221 -16.25 -1.64 7.58
N TRP A 222 -15.58 -2.72 7.18
CA TRP A 222 -14.54 -2.69 6.16
C TRP A 222 -15.06 -2.13 4.82
N LEU A 223 -16.24 -2.60 4.38
CA LEU A 223 -16.86 -2.11 3.13
C LEU A 223 -17.19 -0.63 3.22
N ALA A 224 -17.86 -0.21 4.29
CA ALA A 224 -18.25 1.20 4.48
C ALA A 224 -17.02 2.12 4.55
N SER A 225 -15.99 1.74 5.32
CA SER A 225 -14.74 2.51 5.42
C SER A 225 -14.00 2.58 4.10
N SER A 226 -13.97 1.49 3.33
CA SER A 226 -13.34 1.48 2.00
C SER A 226 -14.10 2.38 1.01
N CYS A 227 -15.43 2.39 1.05
CA CYS A 227 -16.24 3.27 0.21
C CYS A 227 -16.17 4.74 0.66
N GLU A 228 -16.06 5.01 1.97
CA GLU A 228 -15.81 6.36 2.48
C GLU A 228 -14.47 6.92 1.99
N MET A 229 -13.42 6.10 1.99
CA MET A 229 -12.12 6.46 1.44
C MET A 229 -12.21 6.85 -0.03
N VAL A 230 -13.02 6.13 -0.83
CA VAL A 230 -13.32 6.47 -2.24
C VAL A 230 -13.97 7.85 -2.36
N GLU A 231 -15.04 8.11 -1.62
CA GLU A 231 -15.79 9.37 -1.73
C GLU A 231 -14.97 10.59 -1.31
N ASN A 232 -14.21 10.46 -0.21
CA ASN A 232 -13.46 11.57 0.34
C ASN A 232 -12.23 11.92 -0.51
N ASN A 233 -11.62 10.92 -1.13
CA ASN A 233 -10.32 11.10 -1.78
C ASN A 233 -10.37 11.00 -3.32
N ARG A 234 -11.42 10.44 -3.91
CA ARG A 234 -11.58 10.23 -5.37
C ARG A 234 -10.30 9.69 -6.04
N PRO A 235 -9.71 8.60 -5.55
CA PRO A 235 -8.42 8.12 -6.02
C PRO A 235 -8.50 7.50 -7.41
N TRP A 236 -7.39 7.58 -8.16
CA TRP A 236 -7.23 6.83 -9.41
C TRP A 236 -6.92 5.35 -9.20
N GLY A 237 -6.55 4.95 -7.98
CA GLY A 237 -6.27 3.57 -7.64
C GLY A 237 -6.39 3.30 -6.16
N ILE A 238 -6.69 2.05 -5.81
CA ILE A 238 -6.79 1.58 -4.42
C ILE A 238 -6.04 0.26 -4.27
N TYR A 239 -5.27 0.18 -3.20
CA TYR A 239 -4.56 -1.01 -2.77
C TYR A 239 -5.20 -1.57 -1.51
N PHE A 240 -5.37 -2.90 -1.50
CA PHE A 240 -5.71 -3.66 -0.31
C PHE A 240 -4.61 -4.63 0.04
N ASP A 241 -4.29 -4.71 1.31
CA ASP A 241 -3.34 -5.67 1.83
C ASP A 241 -3.91 -7.09 1.88
N TRP A 242 -3.13 -8.05 2.33
CA TRP A 242 -3.28 -9.48 2.09
C TRP A 242 -4.50 -10.14 2.74
N TRP A 243 -4.97 -9.69 3.91
CA TRP A 243 -5.91 -10.44 4.76
C TRP A 243 -7.34 -10.57 4.20
N ILE A 244 -7.72 -9.73 3.25
CA ILE A 244 -9.02 -9.82 2.55
C ILE A 244 -9.17 -11.06 1.65
N TYR A 245 -8.15 -11.95 1.60
CA TYR A 245 -8.21 -13.18 0.80
C TYR A 245 -9.20 -14.21 1.34
N GLN A 246 -9.64 -14.10 2.59
CA GLN A 246 -10.59 -14.99 3.23
C GLN A 246 -11.95 -14.99 2.50
N SER A 247 -12.61 -16.15 2.52
CA SER A 247 -13.80 -16.40 1.71
C SER A 247 -14.98 -15.46 1.99
N GLU A 248 -15.15 -15.05 3.24
CA GLU A 248 -16.22 -14.17 3.70
C GLU A 248 -16.08 -12.73 3.19
N PHE A 249 -14.87 -12.28 2.85
CA PHE A 249 -14.68 -10.99 2.21
C PHE A 249 -15.17 -10.95 0.76
N LYS A 250 -15.26 -12.08 0.05
CA LYS A 250 -15.57 -12.11 -1.39
C LYS A 250 -16.86 -11.40 -1.79
N PRO A 251 -18.00 -11.53 -1.08
CA PRO A 251 -19.20 -10.76 -1.40
C PRO A 251 -18.98 -9.26 -1.25
N TYR A 252 -18.26 -8.86 -0.20
CA TYR A 252 -17.99 -7.44 0.09
C TYR A 252 -16.95 -6.84 -0.87
N ILE A 253 -15.96 -7.61 -1.29
CA ILE A 253 -15.02 -7.22 -2.36
C ILE A 253 -15.76 -6.95 -3.66
N ARG A 254 -16.71 -7.80 -4.06
CA ARG A 254 -17.50 -7.56 -5.28
C ARG A 254 -18.32 -6.27 -5.17
N LYS A 255 -18.96 -6.02 -4.02
CA LYS A 255 -19.67 -4.76 -3.75
C LYS A 255 -18.74 -3.55 -3.85
N PHE A 256 -17.56 -3.63 -3.23
CA PHE A 256 -16.56 -2.58 -3.30
C PHE A 256 -16.12 -2.29 -4.74
N LEU A 257 -15.77 -3.33 -5.51
CA LEU A 257 -15.36 -3.17 -6.91
C LEU A 257 -16.46 -2.52 -7.75
N ALA A 258 -17.71 -3.01 -7.62
CA ALA A 258 -18.86 -2.45 -8.33
C ALA A 258 -19.07 -0.97 -7.95
N TYR A 259 -19.02 -0.65 -6.66
CA TYR A 259 -19.16 0.71 -6.17
C TYR A 259 -18.06 1.61 -6.72
N PHE A 260 -16.81 1.25 -6.54
CA PHE A 260 -15.67 2.08 -6.96
C PHE A 260 -15.64 2.30 -8.47
N TYR A 261 -15.88 1.26 -9.26
CA TYR A 261 -15.91 1.38 -10.71
C TYR A 261 -17.07 2.25 -11.21
N ASN A 262 -18.24 2.17 -10.56
CA ASN A 262 -19.37 3.05 -10.89
C ASN A 262 -19.08 4.50 -10.53
N ARG A 263 -18.50 4.76 -9.33
CA ARG A 263 -18.15 6.13 -8.93
C ARG A 263 -17.11 6.74 -9.87
N CYS A 264 -16.11 5.97 -10.28
CA CYS A 264 -15.13 6.46 -11.25
C CYS A 264 -15.71 6.66 -12.66
N ASP A 265 -16.67 5.84 -13.07
CA ASP A 265 -17.42 6.03 -14.33
C ASP A 265 -18.20 7.35 -14.28
N ASP A 266 -18.87 7.66 -13.16
CA ASP A 266 -19.53 8.95 -12.92
C ASP A 266 -18.54 10.14 -12.96
N TRP A 267 -17.32 9.96 -12.48
CA TRP A 267 -16.25 10.98 -12.50
C TRP A 267 -15.49 11.05 -13.83
N GLY A 268 -15.74 10.15 -14.78
CA GLY A 268 -15.19 10.16 -16.12
C GLY A 268 -13.79 9.53 -16.27
N TYR A 269 -13.40 8.63 -15.39
CA TYR A 269 -12.14 7.88 -15.54
C TYR A 269 -12.25 6.41 -15.12
N THR A 270 -11.31 5.58 -15.57
CA THR A 270 -11.20 4.18 -15.20
C THR A 270 -10.10 4.02 -14.14
N PRO A 271 -10.42 3.55 -12.92
CA PRO A 271 -9.45 3.36 -11.84
C PRO A 271 -8.72 2.02 -11.95
N VAL A 272 -7.78 1.78 -11.02
CA VAL A 272 -7.17 0.46 -10.78
C VAL A 272 -7.37 0.02 -9.33
N VAL A 273 -7.47 -1.29 -9.11
CA VAL A 273 -7.48 -1.89 -7.77
C VAL A 273 -6.37 -2.93 -7.71
N PHE A 274 -5.63 -2.95 -6.60
CA PHE A 274 -4.54 -3.90 -6.37
C PHE A 274 -4.93 -4.91 -5.30
N TYR A 275 -4.51 -6.16 -5.49
CA TYR A 275 -4.84 -7.25 -4.57
C TYR A 275 -3.75 -8.31 -4.52
N LYS A 276 -3.73 -9.04 -3.42
CA LYS A 276 -2.86 -10.20 -3.17
C LYS A 276 -3.67 -11.51 -3.05
N ASN A 277 -2.97 -12.63 -3.08
CA ASN A 277 -3.48 -13.94 -2.67
C ASN A 277 -4.77 -14.43 -3.35
N GLY A 278 -5.05 -14.01 -4.59
CA GLY A 278 -6.20 -14.55 -5.35
C GLY A 278 -7.58 -14.21 -4.76
N CYS A 279 -7.70 -13.13 -3.99
CA CYS A 279 -8.98 -12.69 -3.42
C CYS A 279 -9.95 -12.11 -4.45
N MET A 280 -9.45 -11.70 -5.62
CA MET A 280 -10.22 -11.17 -6.73
C MET A 280 -10.08 -12.04 -7.97
N MET A 281 -11.06 -11.97 -8.88
CA MET A 281 -11.01 -12.68 -10.15
C MET A 281 -9.96 -12.03 -11.05
N GLN A 282 -9.17 -12.85 -11.74
CA GLN A 282 -8.18 -12.36 -12.71
C GLN A 282 -8.85 -11.49 -13.80
N GLY A 283 -8.21 -10.36 -14.09
CA GLY A 283 -8.72 -9.36 -15.05
C GLY A 283 -9.69 -8.33 -14.47
N CYS A 284 -10.25 -8.56 -13.26
CA CYS A 284 -11.08 -7.56 -12.58
C CYS A 284 -10.28 -6.52 -11.79
N ALA A 285 -8.99 -6.78 -11.54
CA ALA A 285 -8.08 -5.93 -10.79
C ALA A 285 -6.62 -6.31 -11.14
N VAL A 286 -5.65 -5.59 -10.61
CA VAL A 286 -4.22 -5.82 -10.81
C VAL A 286 -3.65 -6.68 -9.67
N PHE A 287 -3.06 -7.82 -10.02
CA PHE A 287 -2.40 -8.68 -9.06
C PHE A 287 -1.08 -8.07 -8.61
N ASP A 288 -0.83 -8.06 -7.31
CA ASP A 288 0.38 -7.53 -6.69
C ASP A 288 1.26 -8.64 -6.12
N VAL A 289 2.57 -8.50 -6.28
CA VAL A 289 3.60 -9.41 -5.76
C VAL A 289 4.53 -8.63 -4.83
N GLU A 290 4.28 -8.73 -3.54
CA GLU A 290 5.02 -8.00 -2.52
C GLU A 290 6.50 -8.37 -2.48
N ARG A 291 7.36 -7.35 -2.57
CA ARG A 291 8.84 -7.48 -2.56
C ARG A 291 9.31 -8.65 -3.40
N GLY A 292 8.67 -8.88 -4.56
CA GLY A 292 8.80 -10.14 -5.23
C GLY A 292 9.10 -10.04 -6.72
N GLN A 293 9.31 -11.22 -7.29
CA GLN A 293 9.61 -11.39 -8.71
C GLN A 293 8.79 -12.51 -9.31
N ILE A 294 8.54 -12.37 -10.62
CA ILE A 294 8.02 -13.47 -11.45
C ILE A 294 9.11 -13.93 -12.42
N ASN A 295 9.02 -15.14 -12.94
CA ASN A 295 10.06 -15.77 -13.77
C ASN A 295 9.76 -15.77 -15.27
N SER A 296 8.68 -15.13 -15.68
CA SER A 296 8.24 -15.09 -17.09
C SER A 296 7.48 -13.80 -17.37
N ILE A 297 7.26 -13.49 -18.64
CA ILE A 297 6.39 -12.41 -19.06
C ILE A 297 4.95 -12.78 -18.66
N ALA A 298 4.31 -11.91 -17.89
CA ALA A 298 2.90 -12.07 -17.53
C ALA A 298 2.00 -11.66 -18.71
N LYS A 299 0.90 -12.42 -18.90
CA LYS A 299 -0.11 -12.07 -19.90
C LYS A 299 -0.83 -10.77 -19.54
N ASP A 300 -1.25 -10.66 -18.28
CA ASP A 300 -1.90 -9.46 -17.75
C ASP A 300 -0.89 -8.59 -17.02
N VAL A 301 -1.13 -7.28 -16.99
CA VAL A 301 -0.33 -6.36 -16.18
C VAL A 301 -0.45 -6.73 -14.71
N TRP A 302 0.67 -6.74 -14.03
CA TRP A 302 0.81 -7.00 -12.60
C TRP A 302 1.59 -5.88 -11.92
N GLN A 303 1.61 -5.84 -10.61
CA GLN A 303 2.39 -4.90 -9.83
C GLN A 303 3.44 -5.64 -9.00
N CYS A 304 4.57 -5.00 -8.77
CA CYS A 304 5.49 -5.33 -7.69
C CYS A 304 5.64 -4.11 -6.82
N ASP A 305 5.29 -4.23 -5.55
CA ASP A 305 5.60 -3.24 -4.55
C ASP A 305 6.85 -3.66 -3.76
N THR A 306 7.71 -2.70 -3.44
CA THR A 306 8.89 -2.88 -2.58
C THR A 306 9.27 -1.57 -1.92
N ALA A 307 10.14 -1.59 -0.91
CA ALA A 307 10.60 -0.39 -0.22
C ALA A 307 12.05 -0.03 -0.52
N ILE A 308 12.38 1.25 -0.45
CA ILE A 308 13.78 1.74 -0.42
C ILE A 308 14.46 1.18 0.82
N ALA A 309 13.81 1.22 1.98
CA ALA A 309 14.28 0.56 3.17
C ALA A 309 14.21 -0.98 3.02
N LYS A 310 15.26 -1.69 3.47
CA LYS A 310 15.36 -3.14 3.35
C LYS A 310 14.53 -3.87 4.41
N ASN A 311 14.38 -3.27 5.59
CA ASN A 311 13.91 -3.92 6.81
C ASN A 311 12.56 -3.39 7.32
N SER A 312 11.99 -2.34 6.72
CA SER A 312 10.68 -1.77 7.10
C SER A 312 9.99 -1.13 5.90
N TRP A 313 8.68 -0.95 5.97
CA TRP A 313 7.92 -0.08 5.07
C TRP A 313 7.88 1.35 5.61
N GLY A 314 7.70 1.52 6.93
CA GLY A 314 7.74 2.81 7.60
C GLY A 314 9.15 3.25 7.98
N TYR A 315 9.28 4.49 8.44
CA TYR A 315 10.55 5.01 8.96
C TYR A 315 10.93 4.35 10.29
N THR A 316 12.19 3.90 10.38
CA THR A 316 12.85 3.55 11.64
C THR A 316 14.25 4.17 11.70
N GLU A 317 14.76 4.41 12.93
CA GLU A 317 16.10 4.98 13.11
C GLU A 317 17.23 4.08 12.58
N ASN A 318 16.97 2.78 12.47
CA ASN A 318 17.93 1.77 12.04
C ASN A 318 17.63 1.20 10.64
N ASN A 319 16.94 1.96 9.78
CA ASN A 319 16.70 1.53 8.42
C ASN A 319 18.03 1.37 7.64
N GLU A 320 18.15 0.23 6.96
CA GLU A 320 19.12 0.04 5.90
C GLU A 320 18.44 0.32 4.56
N PHE A 321 19.14 1.02 3.67
CA PHE A 321 18.56 1.45 2.40
C PHE A 321 19.14 0.70 1.22
N LYS A 322 18.32 0.46 0.20
CA LYS A 322 18.76 0.02 -1.13
C LYS A 322 19.46 1.17 -1.83
N SER A 323 20.46 0.82 -2.66
CA SER A 323 21.07 1.82 -3.53
C SER A 323 20.13 2.24 -4.67
N PRO A 324 20.35 3.42 -5.29
CA PRO A 324 19.62 3.80 -6.51
C PRO A 324 19.71 2.76 -7.62
N TYR A 325 20.89 2.12 -7.76
CA TYR A 325 21.10 1.03 -8.70
C TYR A 325 20.19 -0.17 -8.39
N ALA A 326 20.10 -0.61 -7.14
CA ALA A 326 19.25 -1.73 -6.76
C ALA A 326 17.77 -1.44 -7.06
N CYS A 327 17.31 -0.21 -6.88
CA CYS A 327 15.95 0.19 -7.22
C CYS A 327 15.73 0.23 -8.75
N ALA A 328 16.71 0.73 -9.51
CA ALA A 328 16.64 0.78 -10.98
C ALA A 328 16.58 -0.62 -11.60
N VAL A 329 17.41 -1.57 -11.16
CA VAL A 329 17.40 -2.94 -11.70
C VAL A 329 16.11 -3.70 -11.34
N ASN A 330 15.49 -3.43 -10.16
CA ASN A 330 14.18 -3.95 -9.84
C ASN A 330 13.09 -3.39 -10.78
N LEU A 331 13.08 -2.09 -11.01
CA LEU A 331 12.17 -1.45 -11.96
C LEU A 331 12.30 -2.06 -13.37
N ILE A 332 13.53 -2.19 -13.88
CA ILE A 332 13.82 -2.75 -15.20
C ILE A 332 13.31 -4.21 -15.27
N ASP A 333 13.63 -5.04 -14.28
CA ASP A 333 13.23 -6.44 -14.26
C ASP A 333 11.70 -6.60 -14.25
N VAL A 334 11.00 -5.81 -13.43
CA VAL A 334 9.53 -5.80 -13.34
C VAL A 334 8.91 -5.39 -14.68
N VAL A 335 9.39 -4.30 -15.29
CA VAL A 335 8.83 -3.77 -16.56
C VAL A 335 9.07 -4.73 -17.71
N SER A 336 10.25 -5.37 -17.77
CA SER A 336 10.57 -6.38 -18.81
C SER A 336 9.62 -7.59 -18.80
N LYS A 337 8.91 -7.82 -17.70
CA LYS A 337 7.95 -8.92 -17.48
C LYS A 337 6.48 -8.46 -17.49
N ASN A 338 6.18 -7.31 -18.07
CA ASN A 338 4.86 -6.69 -18.12
C ASN A 338 4.35 -6.14 -16.77
N GLY A 339 5.25 -5.84 -15.85
CA GLY A 339 4.88 -5.31 -14.54
C GLY A 339 4.88 -3.78 -14.46
N CYS A 340 4.24 -3.26 -13.42
CA CYS A 340 4.37 -1.91 -12.92
C CYS A 340 5.08 -1.95 -11.57
N PHE A 341 5.98 -1.02 -11.34
CA PHE A 341 6.82 -0.99 -10.14
C PHE A 341 6.35 0.10 -9.18
N MET A 342 6.16 -0.27 -7.93
CA MET A 342 5.77 0.61 -6.85
C MET A 342 6.88 0.64 -5.80
N LEU A 343 7.55 1.78 -5.63
CA LEU A 343 8.67 1.93 -4.70
C LEU A 343 8.23 2.73 -3.48
N ASN A 344 8.35 2.13 -2.30
CA ASN A 344 7.91 2.75 -1.06
C ASN A 344 8.97 3.64 -0.42
N VAL A 345 8.51 4.74 0.15
CA VAL A 345 9.23 5.63 1.07
C VAL A 345 8.54 5.64 2.43
N GLY A 346 9.34 5.82 3.50
CA GLY A 346 8.87 5.90 4.88
C GLY A 346 9.21 7.26 5.52
N PRO A 347 8.35 8.28 5.41
CA PRO A 347 8.60 9.56 6.06
C PRO A 347 8.67 9.46 7.58
N LYS A 348 9.44 10.36 8.19
CA LYS A 348 9.54 10.51 9.65
C LYS A 348 8.22 11.03 10.23
N ALA A 349 8.04 10.83 11.53
CA ALA A 349 6.84 11.30 12.23
C ALA A 349 6.62 12.83 12.10
N ASP A 350 7.68 13.62 11.98
CA ASP A 350 7.59 15.06 11.80
C ASP A 350 7.18 15.49 10.37
N GLY A 351 6.97 14.53 9.45
CA GLY A 351 6.58 14.78 8.07
C GLY A 351 7.73 14.97 7.10
N THR A 352 8.99 14.83 7.54
CA THR A 352 10.15 14.93 6.63
C THR A 352 10.50 13.56 6.02
N ILE A 353 11.00 13.57 4.78
CA ILE A 353 11.61 12.40 4.14
C ILE A 353 13.12 12.45 4.44
N CYS A 354 13.74 11.32 4.84
CA CYS A 354 15.17 11.29 5.14
C CYS A 354 16.03 11.48 3.89
N ASP A 355 17.27 11.93 4.09
CA ASP A 355 18.16 12.27 2.97
C ASP A 355 18.56 11.03 2.14
N GLU A 356 18.62 9.86 2.76
CA GLU A 356 18.91 8.61 2.10
C GLU A 356 17.82 8.26 1.08
N GLU A 357 16.55 8.34 1.46
CA GLU A 357 15.43 8.09 0.56
C GLU A 357 15.31 9.17 -0.52
N LYS A 358 15.46 10.46 -0.14
CA LYS A 358 15.51 11.57 -1.11
C LYS A 358 16.59 11.32 -2.17
N ASN A 359 17.80 10.93 -1.74
CA ASN A 359 18.90 10.64 -2.67
C ASN A 359 18.55 9.50 -3.63
N VAL A 360 17.96 8.40 -3.14
CA VAL A 360 17.56 7.27 -4.01
C VAL A 360 16.53 7.73 -5.03
N LEU A 361 15.50 8.47 -4.62
CA LEU A 361 14.46 8.97 -5.51
C LEU A 361 15.00 9.92 -6.59
N LEU A 362 15.82 10.88 -6.20
CA LEU A 362 16.37 11.87 -7.13
C LEU A 362 17.33 11.22 -8.13
N LYS A 363 18.18 10.29 -7.68
CA LYS A 363 19.08 9.53 -8.56
C LYS A 363 18.33 8.61 -9.53
N LEU A 364 17.26 7.98 -9.08
CA LEU A 364 16.38 7.21 -9.95
C LEU A 364 15.72 8.11 -11.00
N GLY A 365 15.27 9.31 -10.61
CA GLY A 365 14.73 10.31 -11.52
C GLY A 365 15.74 10.81 -12.54
N GLU A 366 16.99 11.11 -12.13
CA GLU A 366 18.07 11.46 -13.06
C GLU A 366 18.27 10.34 -14.11
N TRP A 367 18.28 9.08 -13.68
CA TRP A 367 18.38 7.94 -14.57
C TRP A 367 17.19 7.82 -15.52
N LEU A 368 15.96 7.99 -15.01
CA LEU A 368 14.71 7.95 -15.80
C LEU A 368 14.59 9.11 -16.78
N ASN A 369 15.16 10.28 -16.49
CA ASN A 369 15.18 11.39 -17.44
C ASN A 369 15.98 11.05 -18.73
N VAL A 370 16.94 10.14 -18.63
CA VAL A 370 17.73 9.66 -19.79
C VAL A 370 17.13 8.40 -20.39
N ASN A 371 16.71 7.45 -19.55
CA ASN A 371 16.35 6.08 -19.97
C ASN A 371 14.84 5.81 -19.93
N GLY A 372 14.02 6.78 -19.50
CA GLY A 372 12.58 6.60 -19.31
C GLY A 372 11.83 6.24 -20.60
N GLU A 373 12.37 6.57 -21.77
CA GLU A 373 11.82 6.12 -23.05
C GLU A 373 11.69 4.59 -23.11
N ALA A 374 12.66 3.88 -22.58
CA ALA A 374 12.69 2.42 -22.55
C ALA A 374 11.80 1.80 -21.45
N ILE A 375 11.27 2.62 -20.53
CA ILE A 375 10.42 2.21 -19.39
C ILE A 375 8.96 2.58 -19.63
N TYR A 376 8.66 3.88 -19.79
CA TYR A 376 7.28 4.36 -19.94
C TYR A 376 6.73 4.00 -21.31
N SER A 377 5.48 3.53 -21.34
CA SER A 377 4.81 3.10 -22.58
C SER A 377 5.60 2.06 -23.37
N SER A 378 6.47 1.30 -22.71
CA SER A 378 7.14 0.15 -23.32
C SER A 378 6.37 -1.14 -23.03
N GLU A 379 6.58 -2.12 -23.89
CA GLU A 379 6.05 -3.47 -23.75
C GLU A 379 7.18 -4.47 -23.51
N PRO A 380 6.93 -5.65 -22.92
CA PRO A 380 7.90 -6.72 -22.90
C PRO A 380 8.28 -7.15 -24.32
N PHE A 381 9.56 -7.39 -24.54
CA PHE A 381 9.98 -8.05 -25.77
C PHE A 381 9.58 -9.54 -25.77
N THR A 382 9.75 -10.26 -26.87
CA THR A 382 9.39 -11.70 -26.99
C THR A 382 10.06 -12.58 -25.94
N VAL A 383 11.20 -12.14 -25.40
CA VAL A 383 11.88 -12.68 -24.21
C VAL A 383 12.17 -11.53 -23.27
N PHE A 384 11.94 -11.72 -21.96
CA PHE A 384 12.15 -10.64 -21.00
C PHE A 384 13.62 -10.33 -20.74
N GLY A 385 14.53 -11.25 -21.07
CA GLY A 385 15.95 -11.07 -20.82
C GLY A 385 16.78 -12.33 -21.06
N GLU A 386 18.08 -12.17 -20.84
CA GLU A 386 19.10 -13.22 -20.87
C GLU A 386 19.81 -13.30 -19.51
N GLY A 387 20.51 -14.42 -19.25
CA GLY A 387 21.26 -14.67 -18.03
C GLY A 387 20.46 -15.37 -16.93
N LYS A 388 20.67 -14.98 -15.67
CA LYS A 388 20.07 -15.65 -14.50
C LYS A 388 18.55 -15.52 -14.50
N LYS A 389 17.86 -16.66 -14.41
CA LYS A 389 16.40 -16.69 -14.21
C LYS A 389 16.07 -16.52 -12.74
N GLN A 390 15.17 -15.60 -12.44
CA GLN A 390 14.63 -15.41 -11.09
C GLN A 390 13.54 -16.45 -10.80
N GLN A 391 13.30 -16.73 -9.52
CA GLN A 391 12.20 -17.60 -9.09
C GLN A 391 10.93 -16.78 -8.84
N ASN A 392 9.77 -17.36 -9.10
CA ASN A 392 8.49 -16.79 -8.64
C ASN A 392 8.46 -16.83 -7.12
N LYS A 393 8.68 -15.69 -6.47
CA LYS A 393 8.72 -15.61 -5.02
C LYS A 393 8.48 -14.18 -4.55
N ALA A 394 7.57 -14.00 -3.59
CA ALA A 394 7.50 -12.80 -2.77
C ALA A 394 8.73 -12.71 -1.84
N PHE A 395 9.02 -11.53 -1.33
CA PHE A 395 10.18 -11.24 -0.47
C PHE A 395 11.53 -11.70 -1.05
N ASN A 396 11.74 -11.45 -2.35
CA ASN A 396 12.94 -11.78 -3.11
C ASN A 396 13.38 -10.60 -3.99
N ASP A 397 13.47 -9.43 -3.43
CA ASP A 397 13.75 -8.16 -4.12
C ASP A 397 15.22 -7.69 -4.00
N ASN A 398 16.07 -8.44 -3.31
CA ASN A 398 17.51 -8.21 -3.24
C ASN A 398 18.22 -9.01 -4.34
N LEU A 399 18.13 -8.49 -5.58
CA LEU A 399 18.60 -9.17 -6.75
C LEU A 399 20.07 -8.86 -7.02
N GLU A 400 20.87 -9.91 -7.26
CA GLU A 400 22.24 -9.81 -7.73
C GLU A 400 22.32 -10.22 -9.20
N TYR A 401 22.92 -9.37 -9.99
CA TYR A 401 23.13 -9.56 -11.43
C TYR A 401 24.61 -9.59 -11.79
N SER A 402 24.92 -10.31 -12.86
CA SER A 402 26.25 -10.37 -13.48
C SER A 402 26.30 -9.56 -14.79
N ASP A 403 27.44 -9.41 -15.34
CA ASP A 403 27.69 -8.79 -16.66
C ASP A 403 27.10 -9.57 -17.85
N ARG A 404 26.52 -10.74 -17.60
CA ARG A 404 25.80 -11.57 -18.58
C ARG A 404 24.29 -11.47 -18.48
N ASP A 405 23.78 -10.68 -17.52
CA ASP A 405 22.36 -10.52 -17.29
C ASP A 405 21.86 -9.29 -18.04
N TYR A 406 20.88 -9.49 -18.90
CA TYR A 406 20.20 -8.44 -19.64
C TYR A 406 18.68 -8.52 -19.45
N ARG A 407 18.01 -7.37 -19.57
CA ARG A 407 16.56 -7.28 -19.67
C ARG A 407 16.17 -6.52 -20.93
N PHE A 408 15.02 -6.86 -21.49
CA PHE A 408 14.56 -6.28 -22.75
C PHE A 408 13.17 -5.70 -22.59
N THR A 409 12.99 -4.50 -23.17
CA THR A 409 11.69 -3.90 -23.44
C THR A 409 11.61 -3.53 -24.91
N TYR A 410 10.40 -3.19 -25.37
CA TYR A 410 10.13 -2.96 -26.77
C TYR A 410 9.17 -1.78 -26.96
N LYS A 411 9.40 -1.03 -28.02
CA LYS A 411 8.45 -0.11 -28.68
C LYS A 411 8.46 -0.39 -30.17
N PRO A 412 7.43 0.06 -30.95
CA PRO A 412 7.47 -0.11 -32.39
C PRO A 412 8.81 0.33 -32.97
N GLU A 413 9.44 -0.58 -33.72
CA GLU A 413 10.74 -0.40 -34.39
C GLU A 413 11.99 -0.29 -33.47
N THR A 414 11.85 -0.41 -32.14
CA THR A 414 12.99 -0.26 -31.21
C THR A 414 12.96 -1.30 -30.11
N ILE A 415 14.08 -2.01 -29.94
CA ILE A 415 14.34 -2.92 -28.81
C ILE A 415 15.33 -2.23 -27.88
N TYR A 416 14.97 -2.14 -26.61
CA TYR A 416 15.84 -1.62 -25.56
C TYR A 416 16.46 -2.79 -24.80
N ALA A 417 17.78 -2.79 -24.68
CA ALA A 417 18.54 -3.80 -23.94
C ALA A 417 19.23 -3.16 -22.75
N PHE A 418 18.90 -3.61 -21.55
CA PHE A 418 19.47 -3.11 -20.31
C PHE A 418 20.50 -4.11 -19.78
N PRO A 419 21.81 -3.76 -19.73
CA PRO A 419 22.77 -4.55 -18.96
C PRO A 419 22.43 -4.41 -17.46
N MET A 420 22.20 -5.51 -16.79
CA MET A 420 21.77 -5.53 -15.38
C MET A 420 22.92 -5.36 -14.39
N SER A 421 24.15 -5.45 -14.85
CA SER A 421 25.36 -5.11 -14.09
C SER A 421 26.39 -4.50 -15.04
N VAL A 422 26.96 -3.38 -14.64
CA VAL A 422 28.04 -2.72 -15.40
C VAL A 422 29.31 -2.83 -14.57
N LYS A 423 30.29 -3.60 -15.05
CA LYS A 423 31.64 -3.51 -14.50
C LYS A 423 32.25 -2.20 -14.96
N GLU A 424 32.76 -1.41 -14.04
CA GLU A 424 33.67 -0.32 -14.43
C GLU A 424 34.79 -0.93 -15.29
N ARG A 425 34.91 -0.47 -16.53
CA ARG A 425 36.07 -0.81 -17.35
C ARG A 425 37.23 -0.01 -16.76
N THR A 426 38.05 -0.70 -15.96
CA THR A 426 39.38 -0.21 -15.57
C THR A 426 40.28 -0.09 -16.78
#